data_8e6ce440ffc69f9d1e983bfe67603b94
#
_entry.id   8e6ce440ffc69f9d1e983bfe67603b94
#
_cell.length_a   1.000
_cell.length_b   1.000
_cell.length_c   1.000
_cell.angle_alpha   90.00
_cell.angle_beta   90.00
_cell.angle_gamma   90.00
#
_symmetry.space_group_name_H-M   'P 1'
#
loop_
_entity.id
_entity.type
_entity.pdbx_description
1 polymer ?
#
loop_
_entity_poly.entity_id
_entity_poly.type
_entity_poly.pdbx_seq_one_letter_code
_entity_poly.pdbx_strand_id
1 'polypeptide(L)'
;KTMRKFILLSAATLLSAVVSAQTVARMDDLKPEQKSMAVSLKLTGELTTTGNSDYRQLRDLCFQMRSVDLSEAQSTAIPNNAFHSRHQLEQITLPTAAKSIGSQAFFACDKLGKITIPAGVESIGAAAFSGCTALEEITIKGAPQIAEYAFARLAGLKTVRVDSKMPPKADATAFYGLNRQNVKLIVPKGSEKLYRKAAGWSLFFIDAKEPYQVSKPEDCLVPFPVELKMLKGADLKVKTAWNIVAADGLSNEAAQARRVLTERIGNIVNSRQRGTQITLALDNSLSDDEAYTLAVDAKGVTAKGKTARGVFYALMTLDQLLRGNGATECADAIPALFISDKPRTHVRELMVDPARTFIPFEDLKAFVPEMARYKLNAMHLHLVDDQAWRIEIKKYPQLTEQASSRWGQDDIQMPYKGYYTQEQMRELV
;
A
#
# COMPACT_ATOMS: atom_id res chain seq x y z
N LYS A 1 -37.66 -49.11 10.89
CA LYS A 1 -36.46 -49.04 9.97
C LYS A 1 -36.71 -48.20 8.71
N THR A 2 -37.96 -48.01 8.27
CA THR A 2 -38.32 -47.29 7.01
C THR A 2 -38.31 -45.75 7.21
N MET A 3 -38.61 -45.25 8.39
CA MET A 3 -38.64 -43.80 8.68
C MET A 3 -37.23 -43.14 8.73
N ARG A 4 -36.19 -43.87 9.17
CA ARG A 4 -34.81 -43.34 9.19
C ARG A 4 -34.16 -43.20 7.82
N LYS A 5 -34.60 -43.98 6.82
CA LYS A 5 -34.09 -43.87 5.43
C LYS A 5 -34.63 -42.64 4.70
N PHE A 6 -35.86 -42.21 5.01
CA PHE A 6 -36.47 -41.02 4.39
C PHE A 6 -35.87 -39.71 4.88
N ILE A 7 -35.47 -39.62 6.16
CA ILE A 7 -34.81 -38.42 6.71
C ILE A 7 -33.37 -38.30 6.22
N LEU A 8 -32.66 -39.41 5.98
CA LEU A 8 -31.29 -39.40 5.43
C LEU A 8 -31.26 -39.06 3.92
N LEU A 9 -32.31 -39.43 3.13
CA LEU A 9 -32.38 -39.06 1.70
C LEU A 9 -32.68 -37.54 1.53
N SER A 10 -33.52 -36.96 2.40
CA SER A 10 -33.84 -35.54 2.35
C SER A 10 -32.64 -34.66 2.79
N ALA A 11 -31.86 -35.11 3.76
CA ALA A 11 -30.65 -34.42 4.20
C ALA A 11 -29.51 -34.49 3.17
N ALA A 12 -29.32 -35.63 2.50
CA ALA A 12 -28.32 -35.79 1.46
C ALA A 12 -28.68 -35.01 0.16
N THR A 13 -29.96 -34.92 -0.22
CA THR A 13 -30.41 -34.08 -1.34
C THR A 13 -30.37 -32.58 -1.00
N LEU A 14 -30.61 -32.18 0.25
CA LEU A 14 -30.41 -30.80 0.69
C LEU A 14 -28.91 -30.42 0.78
N LEU A 15 -28.03 -31.36 1.20
CA LEU A 15 -26.59 -31.11 1.28
C LEU A 15 -25.95 -31.01 -0.11
N SER A 16 -26.44 -31.75 -1.13
CA SER A 16 -25.93 -31.67 -2.50
C SER A 16 -26.42 -30.42 -3.25
N ALA A 17 -27.53 -29.81 -2.85
CA ALA A 17 -28.02 -28.53 -3.39
C ALA A 17 -27.24 -27.32 -2.89
N VAL A 18 -26.48 -27.46 -1.80
CA VAL A 18 -25.69 -26.36 -1.20
C VAL A 18 -24.35 -26.11 -1.94
N VAL A 19 -23.92 -27.03 -2.81
CA VAL A 19 -22.58 -26.95 -3.46
C VAL A 19 -22.65 -26.55 -4.94
N SER A 20 -23.81 -26.60 -5.59
CA SER A 20 -23.94 -26.20 -6.99
C SER A 20 -24.41 -24.74 -7.11
N ALA A 21 -23.74 -23.98 -8.01
CA ALA A 21 -24.18 -22.62 -8.36
C ALA A 21 -25.62 -22.67 -8.89
N GLN A 22 -26.57 -22.00 -8.22
CA GLN A 22 -27.93 -21.88 -8.67
C GLN A 22 -28.03 -20.76 -9.71
N THR A 23 -28.62 -21.06 -10.87
CA THR A 23 -28.91 -20.07 -11.92
C THR A 23 -30.38 -19.73 -11.90
N VAL A 24 -30.72 -18.47 -11.74
CA VAL A 24 -32.10 -17.96 -11.74
C VAL A 24 -32.16 -16.64 -12.52
N ALA A 25 -33.34 -16.27 -13.01
CA ALA A 25 -33.49 -14.98 -13.68
C ALA A 25 -33.48 -13.82 -12.66
N ARG A 26 -34.20 -13.97 -11.56
CA ARG A 26 -34.35 -12.97 -10.49
C ARG A 26 -34.33 -13.61 -9.10
N MET A 27 -34.14 -12.80 -8.09
CA MET A 27 -34.20 -13.25 -6.69
C MET A 27 -35.58 -13.75 -6.28
N ASP A 28 -36.64 -13.22 -6.87
CA ASP A 28 -38.03 -13.67 -6.60
C ASP A 28 -38.32 -15.08 -7.07
N ASP A 29 -37.51 -15.65 -7.97
CA ASP A 29 -37.61 -17.05 -8.42
C ASP A 29 -37.13 -18.04 -7.36
N LEU A 30 -36.44 -17.56 -6.29
CA LEU A 30 -35.96 -18.38 -5.19
C LEU A 30 -36.90 -18.31 -3.98
N LYS A 31 -37.14 -19.47 -3.36
CA LYS A 31 -37.83 -19.56 -2.07
C LYS A 31 -36.98 -19.01 -0.94
N PRO A 32 -37.57 -18.52 0.16
CA PRO A 32 -36.81 -17.97 1.31
C PRO A 32 -35.71 -18.90 1.82
N GLU A 33 -35.97 -20.21 1.89
CA GLU A 33 -34.98 -21.20 2.37
C GLU A 33 -33.80 -21.32 1.39
N GLN A 34 -34.05 -21.23 0.09
CA GLN A 34 -33.02 -21.27 -0.93
C GLN A 34 -32.14 -20.01 -0.88
N LYS A 35 -32.73 -18.83 -0.66
CA LYS A 35 -31.99 -17.57 -0.48
C LYS A 35 -31.04 -17.64 0.71
N SER A 36 -31.53 -18.09 1.87
CA SER A 36 -30.74 -18.17 3.11
C SER A 36 -29.60 -19.18 3.04
N MET A 37 -29.73 -20.22 2.23
CA MET A 37 -28.75 -21.30 2.05
C MET A 37 -27.82 -21.08 0.84
N ALA A 38 -28.08 -20.07 0.02
CA ALA A 38 -27.33 -19.84 -1.21
C ALA A 38 -25.85 -19.48 -0.89
N VAL A 39 -24.93 -20.29 -1.38
CA VAL A 39 -23.48 -20.06 -1.31
C VAL A 39 -22.96 -19.47 -2.63
N SER A 40 -23.53 -19.88 -3.76
CA SER A 40 -23.19 -19.37 -5.08
C SER A 40 -24.45 -19.18 -5.90
N LEU A 41 -24.60 -18.00 -6.52
CA LEU A 41 -25.74 -17.64 -7.36
C LEU A 41 -25.27 -17.05 -8.70
N LYS A 42 -26.00 -17.38 -9.76
CA LYS A 42 -25.95 -16.70 -11.07
C LYS A 42 -27.28 -16.08 -11.37
N LEU A 43 -27.33 -14.76 -11.63
CA LEU A 43 -28.54 -14.06 -12.05
C LEU A 43 -28.42 -13.63 -13.53
N THR A 44 -29.50 -13.86 -14.31
CA THR A 44 -29.47 -13.64 -15.76
C THR A 44 -30.58 -12.69 -16.27
N GLY A 45 -31.54 -12.35 -15.40
CA GLY A 45 -32.68 -11.49 -15.76
C GLY A 45 -32.43 -10.00 -15.56
N GLU A 46 -33.48 -9.22 -15.75
CA GLU A 46 -33.49 -7.80 -15.44
C GLU A 46 -33.61 -7.61 -13.93
N LEU A 47 -32.55 -7.03 -13.32
CA LEU A 47 -32.47 -6.86 -11.87
C LEU A 47 -33.05 -5.52 -11.45
N THR A 48 -33.90 -5.56 -10.44
CA THR A 48 -34.48 -4.36 -9.82
C THR A 48 -33.49 -3.69 -8.87
N THR A 49 -33.49 -2.36 -8.86
CA THR A 49 -32.55 -1.54 -8.04
C THR A 49 -33.24 -0.77 -6.93
N THR A 50 -34.57 -0.73 -6.89
CA THR A 50 -35.39 0.03 -5.92
C THR A 50 -36.32 -0.86 -5.10
N GLY A 51 -36.78 -0.38 -3.97
CA GLY A 51 -37.72 -1.12 -3.11
C GLY A 51 -37.11 -2.39 -2.50
N ASN A 52 -37.84 -3.51 -2.58
CA ASN A 52 -37.35 -4.85 -2.25
C ASN A 52 -36.58 -5.44 -3.45
N SER A 53 -35.54 -4.72 -3.88
CA SER A 53 -34.77 -5.05 -5.07
C SER A 53 -34.02 -6.38 -4.96
N ASP A 54 -33.68 -6.96 -6.13
CA ASP A 54 -32.83 -8.15 -6.19
C ASP A 54 -31.52 -7.94 -5.44
N TYR A 55 -30.89 -6.75 -5.55
CA TYR A 55 -29.67 -6.41 -4.81
C TYR A 55 -29.88 -6.36 -3.30
N ARG A 56 -31.03 -5.82 -2.83
CA ARG A 56 -31.36 -5.83 -1.41
C ARG A 56 -31.57 -7.24 -0.89
N GLN A 57 -32.24 -8.10 -1.66
CA GLN A 57 -32.42 -9.50 -1.30
C GLN A 57 -31.12 -10.28 -1.28
N LEU A 58 -30.20 -10.06 -2.24
CA LEU A 58 -28.84 -10.62 -2.23
C LEU A 58 -28.11 -10.21 -0.97
N ARG A 59 -28.21 -8.95 -0.58
CA ARG A 59 -27.56 -8.44 0.62
C ARG A 59 -28.18 -8.98 1.90
N ASP A 60 -29.49 -8.89 2.04
CA ASP A 60 -30.17 -9.08 3.32
C ASP A 60 -30.59 -10.53 3.58
N LEU A 61 -30.79 -11.34 2.53
CA LEU A 61 -31.31 -12.69 2.64
C LEU A 61 -30.29 -13.79 2.35
N CYS A 62 -29.21 -13.50 1.60
CA CYS A 62 -28.22 -14.48 1.19
C CYS A 62 -26.95 -14.39 2.04
N PHE A 63 -27.06 -14.55 3.35
CA PHE A 63 -25.94 -14.28 4.29
C PHE A 63 -24.79 -15.29 4.22
N GLN A 64 -24.99 -16.48 3.62
CA GLN A 64 -23.93 -17.46 3.40
C GLN A 64 -23.24 -17.31 2.04
N MET A 65 -23.67 -16.36 1.20
CA MET A 65 -23.20 -16.21 -0.17
C MET A 65 -21.72 -15.82 -0.22
N ARG A 66 -20.93 -16.63 -0.92
CA ARG A 66 -19.51 -16.40 -1.18
C ARG A 66 -19.23 -15.96 -2.62
N SER A 67 -20.10 -16.36 -3.55
CA SER A 67 -19.92 -16.04 -4.97
C SER A 67 -21.22 -15.60 -5.61
N VAL A 68 -21.17 -14.55 -6.43
CA VAL A 68 -22.31 -14.14 -7.26
C VAL A 68 -21.84 -13.78 -8.67
N ASP A 69 -22.50 -14.33 -9.67
CA ASP A 69 -22.28 -14.03 -11.08
C ASP A 69 -23.46 -13.24 -11.64
N LEU A 70 -23.21 -11.99 -12.00
CA LEU A 70 -24.16 -11.07 -12.62
C LEU A 70 -23.78 -10.76 -14.08
N SER A 71 -22.86 -11.50 -14.68
CA SER A 71 -22.31 -11.21 -16.02
C SER A 71 -23.38 -11.12 -17.10
N GLU A 72 -24.43 -11.93 -17.00
CA GLU A 72 -25.56 -11.99 -17.92
C GLU A 72 -26.79 -11.19 -17.44
N ALA A 73 -26.71 -10.63 -16.22
CA ALA A 73 -27.81 -9.85 -15.67
C ALA A 73 -27.98 -8.51 -16.40
N GLN A 74 -29.22 -8.18 -16.67
CA GLN A 74 -29.64 -6.93 -17.30
C GLN A 74 -29.76 -5.85 -16.22
N SER A 75 -28.62 -5.28 -15.81
CA SER A 75 -28.59 -4.22 -14.82
C SER A 75 -27.61 -3.13 -15.24
N THR A 76 -28.10 -1.91 -15.36
CA THR A 76 -27.28 -0.75 -15.73
C THR A 76 -26.64 -0.07 -14.52
N ALA A 77 -27.01 -0.43 -13.29
CA ALA A 77 -26.43 0.14 -12.08
C ALA A 77 -26.28 -0.90 -10.97
N ILE A 78 -25.17 -0.86 -10.27
CA ILE A 78 -25.04 -1.46 -8.94
C ILE A 78 -25.50 -0.38 -7.95
N PRO A 79 -26.60 -0.55 -7.22
CA PRO A 79 -27.13 0.50 -6.37
C PRO A 79 -26.24 0.77 -5.14
N ASN A 80 -26.52 1.88 -4.47
CA ASN A 80 -25.86 2.21 -3.21
C ASN A 80 -26.06 1.08 -2.19
N ASN A 81 -25.01 0.74 -1.44
CA ASN A 81 -25.01 -0.30 -0.41
C ASN A 81 -25.42 -1.71 -0.91
N ALA A 82 -25.30 -2.01 -2.20
CA ALA A 82 -25.79 -3.27 -2.80
C ALA A 82 -25.25 -4.51 -2.08
N PHE A 83 -23.98 -4.52 -1.70
CA PHE A 83 -23.29 -5.60 -1.00
C PHE A 83 -22.59 -5.11 0.28
N HIS A 84 -23.04 -4.00 0.86
CA HIS A 84 -22.45 -3.41 2.06
C HIS A 84 -22.30 -4.46 3.18
N SER A 85 -21.09 -4.56 3.76
CA SER A 85 -20.74 -5.48 4.87
C SER A 85 -20.99 -6.96 4.57
N ARG A 86 -20.85 -7.37 3.31
CA ARG A 86 -20.93 -8.79 2.93
C ARG A 86 -19.61 -9.51 3.21
N HIS A 87 -19.35 -9.77 4.51
CA HIS A 87 -18.10 -10.34 5.01
C HIS A 87 -17.79 -11.75 4.47
N GLN A 88 -18.75 -12.47 3.89
CA GLN A 88 -18.54 -13.80 3.29
C GLN A 88 -18.32 -13.74 1.77
N LEU A 89 -18.54 -12.59 1.11
CA LEU A 89 -18.42 -12.47 -0.34
C LEU A 89 -16.94 -12.53 -0.75
N GLU A 90 -16.59 -13.61 -1.47
CA GLU A 90 -15.22 -13.87 -1.95
C GLU A 90 -15.04 -13.48 -3.43
N GLN A 91 -16.12 -13.65 -4.21
CA GLN A 91 -16.10 -13.43 -5.67
C GLN A 91 -17.39 -12.77 -6.16
N ILE A 92 -17.26 -11.82 -7.07
CA ILE A 92 -18.35 -11.24 -7.81
C ILE A 92 -17.95 -10.94 -9.25
N THR A 93 -18.85 -11.29 -10.19
CA THR A 93 -18.78 -10.82 -11.58
C THR A 93 -19.88 -9.79 -11.80
N LEU A 94 -19.50 -8.58 -12.19
CA LEU A 94 -20.42 -7.46 -12.40
C LEU A 94 -21.17 -7.61 -13.74
N PRO A 95 -22.39 -7.02 -13.86
CA PRO A 95 -23.11 -6.97 -15.12
C PRO A 95 -22.29 -6.25 -16.20
N THR A 96 -22.25 -6.84 -17.40
CA THR A 96 -21.54 -6.20 -18.53
C THR A 96 -22.20 -4.89 -18.98
N ALA A 97 -23.50 -4.73 -18.73
CA ALA A 97 -24.30 -3.54 -19.04
C ALA A 97 -24.15 -2.42 -18.00
N ALA A 98 -23.45 -2.65 -16.87
CA ALA A 98 -23.34 -1.67 -15.79
C ALA A 98 -22.70 -0.36 -16.25
N LYS A 99 -23.37 0.76 -15.93
CA LYS A 99 -22.92 2.13 -16.16
C LYS A 99 -22.44 2.81 -14.90
N SER A 100 -22.89 2.36 -13.72
CA SER A 100 -22.49 2.94 -12.45
C SER A 100 -22.37 1.91 -11.34
N ILE A 101 -21.47 2.19 -10.41
CA ILE A 101 -21.34 1.50 -9.13
C ILE A 101 -21.63 2.53 -8.06
N GLY A 102 -22.66 2.28 -7.25
CA GLY A 102 -23.15 3.21 -6.25
C GLY A 102 -22.23 3.40 -5.06
N SER A 103 -22.53 4.41 -4.25
CA SER A 103 -21.77 4.67 -3.01
C SER A 103 -21.89 3.50 -2.05
N GLN A 104 -20.77 3.14 -1.42
CA GLN A 104 -20.65 2.03 -0.46
C GLN A 104 -21.16 0.68 -0.99
N ALA A 105 -21.24 0.49 -2.31
CA ALA A 105 -21.81 -0.72 -2.92
C ALA A 105 -21.17 -2.01 -2.42
N PHE A 106 -19.85 -2.00 -2.16
CA PHE A 106 -19.05 -3.12 -1.63
C PHE A 106 -18.29 -2.74 -0.36
N PHE A 107 -18.75 -1.74 0.38
CA PHE A 107 -18.09 -1.31 1.61
C PHE A 107 -17.93 -2.49 2.58
N ALA A 108 -16.70 -2.67 3.11
CA ALA A 108 -16.34 -3.74 4.06
C ALA A 108 -16.67 -5.16 3.59
N CYS A 109 -16.56 -5.44 2.28
CA CYS A 109 -16.51 -6.81 1.74
C CYS A 109 -15.09 -7.37 1.93
N ASP A 110 -14.73 -7.67 3.18
CA ASP A 110 -13.35 -7.94 3.63
C ASP A 110 -12.74 -9.25 3.11
N LYS A 111 -13.54 -10.15 2.52
CA LYS A 111 -13.08 -11.38 1.84
C LYS A 111 -13.05 -11.30 0.31
N LEU A 112 -13.50 -10.18 -0.26
CA LEU A 112 -13.49 -10.01 -1.72
C LEU A 112 -12.05 -9.94 -2.23
N GLY A 113 -11.62 -10.97 -2.99
CA GLY A 113 -10.22 -11.10 -3.41
C GLY A 113 -9.86 -10.33 -4.68
N LYS A 114 -10.80 -10.23 -5.62
CA LYS A 114 -10.59 -9.57 -6.93
C LYS A 114 -11.86 -8.87 -7.41
N ILE A 115 -11.66 -7.79 -8.18
CA ILE A 115 -12.77 -7.12 -8.87
C ILE A 115 -12.37 -6.68 -10.27
N THR A 116 -13.27 -6.90 -11.23
CA THR A 116 -13.16 -6.35 -12.58
C THR A 116 -14.31 -5.37 -12.83
N ILE A 117 -13.97 -4.11 -13.07
CA ILE A 117 -14.90 -3.03 -13.43
C ILE A 117 -15.10 -3.07 -14.95
N PRO A 118 -16.32 -3.32 -15.46
CA PRO A 118 -16.59 -3.37 -16.90
C PRO A 118 -16.27 -2.05 -17.61
N ALA A 119 -15.98 -2.15 -18.91
CA ALA A 119 -15.62 -0.98 -19.73
C ALA A 119 -16.74 0.07 -19.82
N GLY A 120 -17.99 -0.36 -19.71
CA GLY A 120 -19.16 0.52 -19.75
C GLY A 120 -19.42 1.35 -18.50
N VAL A 121 -18.70 1.10 -17.40
CA VAL A 121 -18.88 1.85 -16.14
C VAL A 121 -18.33 3.26 -16.30
N GLU A 122 -19.18 4.25 -16.05
CA GLU A 122 -18.93 5.68 -16.17
C GLU A 122 -18.60 6.32 -14.82
N SER A 123 -19.08 5.73 -13.70
CA SER A 123 -18.87 6.25 -12.36
C SER A 123 -18.76 5.15 -11.30
N ILE A 124 -17.89 5.42 -10.31
CA ILE A 124 -17.71 4.63 -9.08
C ILE A 124 -17.94 5.59 -7.91
N GLY A 125 -18.97 5.29 -7.11
CA GLY A 125 -19.44 6.15 -6.02
C GLY A 125 -18.51 6.20 -4.81
N ALA A 126 -18.82 7.11 -3.89
CA ALA A 126 -18.04 7.33 -2.67
C ALA A 126 -17.94 6.05 -1.83
N ALA A 127 -16.72 5.73 -1.36
CA ALA A 127 -16.42 4.57 -0.53
C ALA A 127 -16.89 3.22 -1.11
N ALA A 128 -17.07 3.10 -2.44
CA ALA A 128 -17.68 1.93 -3.06
C ALA A 128 -17.00 0.61 -2.70
N PHE A 129 -15.68 0.56 -2.59
CA PHE A 129 -14.89 -0.61 -2.20
C PHE A 129 -14.06 -0.38 -0.92
N SER A 130 -14.36 0.68 -0.15
CA SER A 130 -13.60 1.00 1.05
C SER A 130 -13.66 -0.16 2.07
N GLY A 131 -12.52 -0.55 2.62
CA GLY A 131 -12.43 -1.61 3.62
C GLY A 131 -12.49 -3.03 3.07
N CYS A 132 -12.40 -3.26 1.76
CA CYS A 132 -12.23 -4.60 1.18
C CYS A 132 -10.79 -5.08 1.40
N THR A 133 -10.46 -5.50 2.62
CA THR A 133 -9.07 -5.73 3.05
C THR A 133 -8.38 -6.92 2.38
N ALA A 134 -9.12 -7.91 1.89
CA ALA A 134 -8.58 -9.04 1.12
C ALA A 134 -8.43 -8.75 -0.37
N LEU A 135 -8.84 -7.56 -0.86
CA LEU A 135 -8.80 -7.24 -2.29
C LEU A 135 -7.36 -7.08 -2.76
N GLU A 136 -6.87 -8.04 -3.54
CA GLU A 136 -5.49 -8.07 -4.05
C GLU A 136 -5.36 -7.47 -5.46
N GLU A 137 -6.41 -7.55 -6.27
CA GLU A 137 -6.36 -7.11 -7.68
C GLU A 137 -7.63 -6.36 -8.08
N ILE A 138 -7.43 -5.18 -8.68
CA ILE A 138 -8.48 -4.38 -9.30
C ILE A 138 -8.17 -4.27 -10.79
N THR A 139 -9.11 -4.63 -11.66
CA THR A 139 -9.04 -4.36 -13.09
C THR A 139 -10.12 -3.36 -13.50
N ILE A 140 -9.73 -2.24 -14.10
CA ILE A 140 -10.63 -1.19 -14.62
C ILE A 140 -10.52 -1.19 -16.13
N LYS A 141 -11.56 -1.68 -16.83
CA LYS A 141 -11.55 -1.80 -18.29
C LYS A 141 -11.85 -0.50 -19.03
N GLY A 142 -12.45 0.49 -18.36
CA GLY A 142 -12.84 1.79 -18.90
C GLY A 142 -12.10 2.95 -18.23
N ALA A 143 -12.71 4.14 -18.29
CA ALA A 143 -12.22 5.34 -17.64
C ALA A 143 -13.32 6.01 -16.78
N PRO A 144 -13.82 5.34 -15.73
CA PRO A 144 -14.87 5.88 -14.88
C PRO A 144 -14.41 7.12 -14.11
N GLN A 145 -15.36 7.97 -13.69
CA GLN A 145 -15.11 8.91 -12.60
C GLN A 145 -15.09 8.14 -11.28
N ILE A 146 -14.04 8.34 -10.49
CA ILE A 146 -13.81 7.64 -9.22
C ILE A 146 -13.98 8.67 -8.10
N ALA A 147 -15.00 8.48 -7.26
CA ALA A 147 -15.34 9.38 -6.18
C ALA A 147 -14.40 9.23 -4.97
N GLU A 148 -14.60 10.07 -3.98
CA GLU A 148 -13.86 10.07 -2.73
C GLU A 148 -13.89 8.71 -2.01
N TYR A 149 -12.78 8.30 -1.44
CA TYR A 149 -12.62 7.06 -0.67
C TYR A 149 -13.04 5.77 -1.41
N ALA A 150 -13.30 5.81 -2.72
CA ALA A 150 -13.84 4.66 -3.48
C ALA A 150 -13.04 3.38 -3.30
N PHE A 151 -11.73 3.48 -3.20
CA PHE A 151 -10.76 2.39 -2.98
C PHE A 151 -9.91 2.63 -1.73
N ALA A 152 -10.50 3.18 -0.67
CA ALA A 152 -9.76 3.46 0.56
C ALA A 152 -9.55 2.20 1.40
N ARG A 153 -8.45 2.18 2.19
CA ARG A 153 -8.17 1.14 3.21
C ARG A 153 -8.11 -0.29 2.65
N LEU A 154 -7.58 -0.47 1.45
CA LEU A 154 -7.38 -1.78 0.81
C LEU A 154 -6.02 -2.35 1.21
N ALA A 155 -5.88 -2.86 2.43
CA ALA A 155 -4.60 -3.31 2.99
C ALA A 155 -3.95 -4.46 2.18
N GLY A 156 -4.76 -5.31 1.53
CA GLY A 156 -4.29 -6.45 0.74
C GLY A 156 -3.92 -6.11 -0.72
N LEU A 157 -4.14 -4.86 -1.19
CA LEU A 157 -4.03 -4.53 -2.61
C LEU A 157 -2.58 -4.59 -3.10
N LYS A 158 -2.36 -5.39 -4.14
CA LYS A 158 -1.06 -5.62 -4.79
C LYS A 158 -1.00 -5.03 -6.20
N THR A 159 -2.13 -5.07 -6.93
CA THR A 159 -2.15 -4.70 -8.35
C THR A 159 -3.41 -3.93 -8.72
N VAL A 160 -3.25 -2.84 -9.44
CA VAL A 160 -4.31 -2.15 -10.16
C VAL A 160 -3.98 -2.18 -11.65
N ARG A 161 -4.87 -2.74 -12.45
CA ARG A 161 -4.79 -2.71 -13.92
C ARG A 161 -5.82 -1.73 -14.47
N VAL A 162 -5.40 -0.86 -15.37
CA VAL A 162 -6.30 0.04 -16.10
C VAL A 162 -6.07 -0.12 -17.59
N ASP A 163 -7.13 -0.47 -18.33
CA ASP A 163 -7.03 -0.71 -19.78
C ASP A 163 -7.21 0.58 -20.62
N SER A 164 -7.57 1.70 -19.98
CA SER A 164 -7.68 2.99 -20.65
C SER A 164 -6.32 3.67 -20.86
N LYS A 165 -6.11 4.23 -22.06
CA LYS A 165 -4.92 5.08 -22.33
C LYS A 165 -4.96 6.41 -21.57
N MET A 166 -6.14 6.93 -21.29
CA MET A 166 -6.32 8.14 -20.48
C MET A 166 -6.62 7.75 -19.04
N PRO A 167 -5.92 8.33 -18.07
CA PRO A 167 -6.20 8.06 -16.65
C PRO A 167 -7.65 8.37 -16.29
N PRO A 168 -8.37 7.46 -15.63
CA PRO A 168 -9.66 7.75 -15.04
C PRO A 168 -9.57 8.97 -14.10
N LYS A 169 -10.56 9.85 -14.13
CA LYS A 169 -10.61 10.98 -13.21
C LYS A 169 -10.89 10.45 -11.80
N ALA A 170 -9.92 10.55 -10.91
CA ALA A 170 -10.03 10.11 -9.54
C ALA A 170 -10.01 11.29 -8.56
N ASP A 171 -10.84 11.22 -7.52
CA ASP A 171 -10.73 12.12 -6.39
C ASP A 171 -9.38 11.96 -5.68
N ALA A 172 -8.87 13.00 -5.07
CA ALA A 172 -7.58 12.98 -4.36
C ALA A 172 -7.54 11.95 -3.21
N THR A 173 -8.70 11.69 -2.59
CA THR A 173 -8.88 10.76 -1.48
C THR A 173 -9.32 9.35 -1.93
N ALA A 174 -9.53 9.13 -3.24
CA ALA A 174 -10.05 7.86 -3.77
C ALA A 174 -9.29 6.62 -3.26
N PHE A 175 -7.99 6.75 -3.04
CA PHE A 175 -7.08 5.69 -2.56
C PHE A 175 -6.53 5.99 -1.15
N TYR A 176 -7.31 6.63 -0.30
CA TYR A 176 -6.90 7.01 1.05
C TYR A 176 -6.50 5.78 1.90
N GLY A 177 -5.41 5.93 2.69
CA GLY A 177 -4.91 4.87 3.56
C GLY A 177 -4.19 3.73 2.82
N LEU A 178 -3.87 3.92 1.51
CA LEU A 178 -3.14 2.97 0.70
C LEU A 178 -1.70 3.44 0.48
N ASN A 179 -0.72 2.59 0.77
CA ASN A 179 0.65 2.85 0.34
C ASN A 179 0.78 2.53 -1.16
N ARG A 180 0.44 3.53 -1.99
CA ARG A 180 0.37 3.39 -3.46
C ARG A 180 1.69 3.02 -4.11
N GLN A 181 2.82 3.29 -3.47
CA GLN A 181 4.16 2.91 -3.97
C GLN A 181 4.39 1.40 -3.92
N ASN A 182 3.68 0.68 -3.04
CA ASN A 182 3.75 -0.77 -2.93
C ASN A 182 2.72 -1.49 -3.83
N VAL A 183 1.89 -0.72 -4.54
CA VAL A 183 0.85 -1.27 -5.44
C VAL A 183 1.27 -1.07 -6.88
N LYS A 184 1.38 -2.19 -7.61
CA LYS A 184 1.71 -2.19 -9.04
C LYS A 184 0.56 -1.62 -9.86
N LEU A 185 0.80 -0.54 -10.61
CA LEU A 185 -0.15 -0.01 -11.58
C LEU A 185 0.23 -0.44 -12.99
N ILE A 186 -0.63 -1.20 -13.64
CA ILE A 186 -0.45 -1.69 -15.01
C ILE A 186 -1.34 -0.86 -15.91
N VAL A 187 -0.75 -0.17 -16.89
CA VAL A 187 -1.43 0.70 -17.84
C VAL A 187 -1.05 0.36 -19.29
N PRO A 188 -1.81 0.79 -20.30
CA PRO A 188 -1.45 0.58 -21.68
C PRO A 188 -0.10 1.20 -22.03
N LYS A 189 0.69 0.50 -22.84
CA LYS A 189 2.01 0.97 -23.31
C LYS A 189 1.90 2.36 -23.92
N GLY A 190 2.78 3.27 -23.47
CA GLY A 190 2.85 4.67 -23.92
C GLY A 190 1.92 5.62 -23.17
N SER A 191 1.13 5.17 -22.21
CA SER A 191 0.27 6.02 -21.37
C SER A 191 0.90 6.35 -20.00
N GLU A 192 2.03 5.78 -19.67
CA GLU A 192 2.68 5.86 -18.34
C GLU A 192 2.91 7.32 -17.91
N LYS A 193 3.37 8.18 -18.84
CA LYS A 193 3.59 9.62 -18.56
C LYS A 193 2.29 10.36 -18.18
N LEU A 194 1.16 9.93 -18.74
CA LEU A 194 -0.14 10.52 -18.40
C LEU A 194 -0.56 10.15 -16.98
N TYR A 195 -0.40 8.87 -16.62
CA TYR A 195 -0.74 8.37 -15.28
C TYR A 195 0.16 8.96 -14.20
N ARG A 196 1.45 9.15 -14.45
CA ARG A 196 2.39 9.81 -13.52
C ARG A 196 2.04 11.27 -13.22
N LYS A 197 1.30 11.95 -14.12
CA LYS A 197 0.85 13.34 -13.94
C LYS A 197 -0.59 13.45 -13.44
N ALA A 198 -1.36 12.38 -13.48
CA ALA A 198 -2.78 12.40 -13.13
C ALA A 198 -2.99 12.37 -11.62
N ALA A 199 -3.86 13.25 -11.12
CA ALA A 199 -4.28 13.26 -9.74
C ALA A 199 -4.85 11.89 -9.32
N GLY A 200 -4.53 11.43 -8.12
CA GLY A 200 -4.91 10.10 -7.63
C GLY A 200 -4.01 8.96 -8.12
N TRP A 201 -3.35 9.08 -9.29
CA TRP A 201 -2.57 8.01 -9.92
C TRP A 201 -1.05 8.18 -9.80
N SER A 202 -0.57 9.39 -9.66
CA SER A 202 0.86 9.76 -9.73
C SER A 202 1.75 9.06 -8.68
N LEU A 203 1.17 8.56 -7.59
CA LEU A 203 1.90 7.91 -6.50
C LEU A 203 1.97 6.37 -6.62
N PHE A 204 1.31 5.78 -7.61
CA PHE A 204 1.39 4.34 -7.85
C PHE A 204 2.70 3.94 -8.51
N PHE A 205 3.15 2.73 -8.19
CA PHE A 205 4.21 2.09 -8.94
C PHE A 205 3.72 1.68 -10.33
N ILE A 206 4.24 2.32 -11.37
CA ILE A 206 3.92 2.00 -12.75
C ILE A 206 5.05 1.15 -13.32
N ASP A 207 4.73 -0.12 -13.62
CA ASP A 207 5.66 -1.05 -14.30
C ASP A 207 5.86 -0.60 -15.76
N ALA A 208 6.78 0.33 -15.95
CA ALA A 208 7.23 0.70 -17.27
C ALA A 208 8.41 -0.21 -17.65
N LYS A 209 8.29 -0.94 -18.76
CA LYS A 209 9.40 -1.75 -19.31
C LYS A 209 10.55 -0.90 -19.86
N GLU A 210 10.50 0.41 -19.72
CA GLU A 210 11.62 1.26 -20.06
C GLU A 210 12.57 1.34 -18.87
N PRO A 211 13.90 1.20 -19.09
CA PRO A 211 14.86 1.33 -18.01
C PRO A 211 14.66 2.69 -17.33
N TYR A 212 14.49 2.65 -16.01
CA TYR A 212 14.35 3.84 -15.20
C TYR A 212 15.71 4.55 -15.17
N GLN A 213 15.83 5.59 -15.98
CA GLN A 213 16.92 6.53 -15.83
C GLN A 213 16.55 7.54 -14.75
N VAL A 214 17.44 7.75 -13.79
CA VAL A 214 17.39 8.92 -12.91
C VAL A 214 17.45 10.14 -13.81
N SER A 215 16.30 10.73 -14.12
CA SER A 215 16.20 11.79 -15.10
C SER A 215 17.05 13.00 -14.71
N LYS A 216 17.11 13.30 -13.42
CA LYS A 216 18.02 14.27 -12.80
C LYS A 216 18.21 13.91 -11.34
N PRO A 217 19.45 13.82 -10.83
CA PRO A 217 19.70 13.62 -9.40
C PRO A 217 19.01 14.64 -8.51
N GLU A 218 18.84 15.88 -9.01
CA GLU A 218 18.15 16.97 -8.31
C GLU A 218 16.71 16.64 -7.97
N ASP A 219 16.04 15.85 -8.79
CA ASP A 219 14.62 15.49 -8.58
C ASP A 219 14.42 14.39 -7.53
N CYS A 220 15.51 13.73 -7.11
CA CYS A 220 15.47 12.57 -6.21
C CYS A 220 15.92 12.88 -4.79
N LEU A 221 16.69 13.95 -4.59
CA LEU A 221 17.38 14.23 -3.33
C LEU A 221 16.56 15.15 -2.42
N VAL A 222 16.16 14.62 -1.26
CA VAL A 222 15.45 15.37 -0.21
C VAL A 222 16.05 15.03 1.15
N PRO A 223 16.52 16.00 1.92
CA PRO A 223 16.77 17.42 1.57
C PRO A 223 17.80 17.56 0.45
N PHE A 224 17.70 18.64 -0.32
CA PHE A 224 18.68 18.92 -1.35
C PHE A 224 20.05 19.21 -0.72
N PRO A 225 21.14 18.60 -1.22
CA PRO A 225 22.48 18.77 -0.62
C PRO A 225 23.02 20.20 -0.81
N VAL A 226 23.98 20.57 0.03
CA VAL A 226 24.65 21.87 -0.05
C VAL A 226 25.34 22.07 -1.41
N GLU A 227 25.94 21.01 -1.92
CA GLU A 227 26.60 21.01 -3.22
C GLU A 227 26.33 19.72 -3.98
N LEU A 228 25.91 19.84 -5.23
CA LEU A 228 25.79 18.75 -6.21
C LEU A 228 26.51 19.17 -7.50
N LYS A 229 27.48 18.39 -7.91
CA LYS A 229 28.22 18.60 -9.17
C LYS A 229 28.06 17.37 -10.07
N MET A 230 27.57 17.58 -11.29
CA MET A 230 27.61 16.57 -12.33
C MET A 230 29.03 16.46 -12.88
N LEU A 231 29.55 15.25 -12.95
CA LEU A 231 30.91 14.99 -13.42
C LEU A 231 30.86 14.50 -14.87
N LYS A 232 31.95 14.78 -15.62
CA LYS A 232 32.13 14.18 -16.94
C LYS A 232 32.59 12.73 -16.77
N GLY A 233 31.89 11.79 -17.39
CA GLY A 233 32.22 10.37 -17.31
C GLY A 233 31.06 9.50 -17.71
N ALA A 234 31.29 8.19 -17.74
CA ALA A 234 30.22 7.22 -17.96
C ALA A 234 29.41 7.02 -16.66
N ASP A 235 28.14 6.75 -16.82
CA ASP A 235 27.22 6.44 -15.72
C ASP A 235 27.61 5.15 -15.01
N LEU A 236 27.38 5.10 -13.72
CA LEU A 236 27.50 3.90 -12.91
C LEU A 236 26.35 2.94 -13.22
N LYS A 237 26.64 1.75 -13.73
CA LYS A 237 25.66 0.69 -13.92
C LYS A 237 25.33 0.07 -12.55
N VAL A 238 24.06 0.09 -12.17
CA VAL A 238 23.62 -0.30 -10.83
C VAL A 238 23.37 -1.81 -10.72
N LYS A 239 22.77 -2.43 -11.74
CA LYS A 239 22.45 -3.87 -11.76
C LYS A 239 23.67 -4.73 -12.02
N THR A 240 24.65 -4.65 -11.12
CA THR A 240 25.91 -5.40 -11.16
C THR A 240 26.18 -6.02 -9.78
N ALA A 241 27.18 -6.91 -9.69
CA ALA A 241 27.66 -7.36 -8.38
C ALA A 241 28.37 -6.21 -7.66
N TRP A 242 28.13 -6.08 -6.36
CA TRP A 242 28.72 -5.03 -5.53
C TRP A 242 29.67 -5.59 -4.50
N ASN A 243 30.76 -4.85 -4.25
CA ASN A 243 31.73 -5.14 -3.20
C ASN A 243 31.81 -3.95 -2.23
N ILE A 244 31.70 -4.23 -0.93
CA ILE A 244 31.75 -3.22 0.13
C ILE A 244 33.11 -3.23 0.79
N VAL A 245 33.80 -2.10 0.74
CA VAL A 245 35.09 -1.85 1.42
C VAL A 245 34.86 -0.75 2.43
N ALA A 246 35.08 -1.03 3.71
CA ALA A 246 34.88 -0.08 4.79
C ALA A 246 36.15 0.08 5.60
N ALA A 247 36.46 1.30 6.01
CA ALA A 247 37.52 1.58 6.94
C ALA A 247 37.20 1.01 8.34
N ASP A 248 38.21 0.83 9.16
CA ASP A 248 38.06 0.40 10.55
C ASP A 248 37.10 1.32 11.31
N GLY A 249 36.25 0.71 12.14
CA GLY A 249 35.21 1.42 12.91
C GLY A 249 33.91 1.70 12.17
N LEU A 250 33.76 1.31 10.88
CA LEU A 250 32.56 1.51 10.07
C LEU A 250 31.78 0.20 9.80
N SER A 251 31.81 -0.75 10.73
CA SER A 251 31.12 -2.03 10.58
C SER A 251 29.59 -1.90 10.46
N ASN A 252 28.99 -0.98 11.22
CA ASN A 252 27.54 -0.71 11.17
C ASN A 252 27.15 -0.07 9.85
N GLU A 253 27.95 0.89 9.35
CA GLU A 253 27.72 1.54 8.06
C GLU A 253 27.92 0.55 6.90
N ALA A 254 28.85 -0.40 7.01
CA ALA A 254 29.00 -1.48 6.05
C ALA A 254 27.78 -2.41 6.04
N ALA A 255 27.22 -2.73 7.22
CA ALA A 255 25.96 -3.48 7.32
C ALA A 255 24.79 -2.69 6.73
N GLN A 256 24.72 -1.38 6.97
CA GLN A 256 23.71 -0.50 6.39
C GLN A 256 23.86 -0.41 4.86
N ALA A 257 25.08 -0.26 4.33
CA ALA A 257 25.31 -0.30 2.88
C ALA A 257 24.84 -1.61 2.26
N ARG A 258 25.12 -2.74 2.93
CA ARG A 258 24.62 -4.06 2.50
C ARG A 258 23.11 -4.10 2.47
N ARG A 259 22.44 -3.59 3.50
CA ARG A 259 20.98 -3.52 3.56
C ARG A 259 20.42 -2.71 2.40
N VAL A 260 20.89 -1.48 2.18
CA VAL A 260 20.47 -0.59 1.10
C VAL A 260 20.63 -1.28 -0.26
N LEU A 261 21.79 -1.85 -0.53
CA LEU A 261 22.06 -2.54 -1.80
C LEU A 261 21.19 -3.78 -1.98
N THR A 262 20.98 -4.59 -0.93
CA THR A 262 20.13 -5.79 -0.99
C THR A 262 18.67 -5.43 -1.23
N GLU A 263 18.15 -4.42 -0.54
CA GLU A 263 16.76 -3.96 -0.71
C GLU A 263 16.50 -3.39 -2.11
N ARG A 264 17.51 -2.73 -2.74
CA ARG A 264 17.36 -2.09 -4.04
C ARG A 264 17.70 -2.98 -5.22
N ILE A 265 18.75 -3.77 -5.10
CA ILE A 265 19.37 -4.50 -6.21
C ILE A 265 19.14 -6.02 -6.09
N GLY A 266 18.73 -6.49 -4.91
CA GLY A 266 18.60 -7.91 -4.61
C GLY A 266 19.93 -8.55 -4.17
N ASN A 267 20.02 -9.89 -4.25
CA ASN A 267 21.13 -10.68 -3.70
C ASN A 267 22.46 -10.57 -4.49
N ILE A 268 22.92 -9.35 -4.79
CA ILE A 268 24.08 -9.15 -5.68
C ILE A 268 25.36 -8.76 -4.90
N VAL A 269 25.32 -8.75 -3.57
CA VAL A 269 26.47 -8.32 -2.76
C VAL A 269 27.38 -9.49 -2.44
N ASN A 270 28.46 -9.66 -3.21
CA ASN A 270 29.43 -10.72 -2.97
C ASN A 270 30.86 -10.15 -2.87
N SER A 271 31.51 -10.31 -1.72
CA SER A 271 32.81 -9.74 -1.38
C SER A 271 34.00 -10.31 -2.15
N ARG A 272 33.83 -11.30 -3.02
CA ARG A 272 34.92 -12.01 -3.71
C ARG A 272 34.89 -11.95 -5.23
N GLN A 273 33.91 -11.28 -5.83
CA GLN A 273 33.80 -11.14 -7.30
C GLN A 273 34.20 -9.76 -7.78
N ARG A 274 34.72 -9.66 -9.01
CA ARG A 274 34.89 -8.38 -9.72
C ARG A 274 33.51 -7.74 -9.90
N GLY A 275 33.31 -6.58 -9.30
CA GLY A 275 32.04 -5.86 -9.34
C GLY A 275 32.22 -4.37 -9.05
N THR A 276 31.13 -3.66 -9.03
CA THR A 276 31.06 -2.26 -8.59
C THR A 276 31.47 -2.17 -7.12
N GLN A 277 32.37 -1.25 -6.81
CA GLN A 277 32.85 -1.06 -5.44
C GLN A 277 32.12 0.09 -4.75
N ILE A 278 31.69 -0.11 -3.52
CA ILE A 278 31.38 0.99 -2.59
C ILE A 278 32.46 1.06 -1.52
N THR A 279 33.07 2.23 -1.39
CA THR A 279 34.13 2.52 -0.40
C THR A 279 33.55 3.44 0.67
N LEU A 280 33.62 3.02 1.93
CA LEU A 280 33.24 3.79 3.11
C LEU A 280 34.49 4.22 3.87
N ALA A 281 34.66 5.52 4.10
CA ALA A 281 35.86 6.04 4.75
C ALA A 281 35.53 7.23 5.67
N LEU A 282 36.43 7.51 6.59
CA LEU A 282 36.41 8.73 7.41
C LEU A 282 37.25 9.83 6.75
N ASP A 283 36.78 11.08 6.87
CA ASP A 283 37.48 12.27 6.37
C ASP A 283 37.43 13.38 7.44
N ASN A 284 38.50 13.49 8.23
CA ASN A 284 38.60 14.46 9.33
C ASN A 284 38.69 15.92 8.86
N SER A 285 38.81 16.17 7.57
CA SER A 285 38.83 17.54 7.02
C SER A 285 37.45 18.18 6.93
N LEU A 286 36.39 17.36 7.03
CA LEU A 286 35.02 17.84 6.99
C LEU A 286 34.66 18.65 8.24
N SER A 287 33.84 19.70 8.06
CA SER A 287 33.62 20.74 9.08
C SER A 287 32.63 20.36 10.19
N ASP A 288 31.77 19.34 9.97
CA ASP A 288 30.68 18.97 10.87
C ASP A 288 30.64 17.45 11.05
N ASP A 289 30.27 16.96 12.23
CA ASP A 289 30.24 15.52 12.55
C ASP A 289 29.27 14.72 11.67
N GLU A 290 28.26 15.36 11.14
CA GLU A 290 27.30 14.78 10.21
C GLU A 290 27.60 15.12 8.73
N ALA A 291 28.68 15.89 8.47
CA ALA A 291 29.09 16.21 7.11
C ALA A 291 29.61 14.98 6.36
N TYR A 292 29.32 14.95 5.07
CA TYR A 292 29.77 13.87 4.19
C TYR A 292 30.05 14.34 2.78
N THR A 293 30.77 13.50 2.04
CA THR A 293 30.89 13.55 0.58
C THR A 293 30.48 12.21 -0.01
N LEU A 294 29.87 12.26 -1.19
CA LEU A 294 29.48 11.10 -1.98
C LEU A 294 29.94 11.32 -3.42
N ALA A 295 30.86 10.50 -3.88
CA ALA A 295 31.32 10.50 -5.27
C ALA A 295 30.82 9.24 -5.97
N VAL A 296 30.25 9.39 -7.15
CA VAL A 296 29.77 8.32 -8.02
C VAL A 296 30.45 8.42 -9.37
N ASP A 297 31.05 7.34 -9.83
CA ASP A 297 31.63 7.22 -11.18
C ASP A 297 31.38 5.81 -11.74
N ALA A 298 31.79 5.55 -12.97
CA ALA A 298 31.59 4.27 -13.64
C ALA A 298 32.21 3.06 -12.90
N LYS A 299 33.12 3.27 -11.95
CA LYS A 299 33.80 2.21 -11.19
C LYS A 299 33.11 1.91 -9.88
N GLY A 300 32.36 2.88 -9.33
CA GLY A 300 31.67 2.68 -8.08
C GLY A 300 31.28 3.94 -7.33
N VAL A 301 31.17 3.79 -6.03
CA VAL A 301 30.73 4.83 -5.10
C VAL A 301 31.78 5.00 -3.99
N THR A 302 32.13 6.23 -3.69
CA THR A 302 32.94 6.58 -2.50
C THR A 302 32.12 7.46 -1.57
N ALA A 303 31.81 6.96 -0.38
CA ALA A 303 31.12 7.66 0.68
C ALA A 303 32.10 7.99 1.82
N LYS A 304 32.31 9.27 2.13
CA LYS A 304 33.16 9.72 3.21
C LYS A 304 32.38 10.59 4.18
N GLY A 305 32.55 10.38 5.46
CA GLY A 305 31.98 11.22 6.51
C GLY A 305 33.04 11.67 7.50
N LYS A 306 32.83 12.79 8.18
CA LYS A 306 33.71 13.16 9.31
C LYS A 306 33.67 12.13 10.42
N THR A 307 32.46 11.61 10.67
CA THR A 307 32.20 10.51 11.59
C THR A 307 31.41 9.41 10.91
N ALA A 308 31.20 8.29 11.58
CA ALA A 308 30.30 7.20 11.13
C ALA A 308 28.89 7.72 10.77
N ARG A 309 28.38 8.72 11.51
CA ARG A 309 27.08 9.35 11.25
C ARG A 309 27.05 10.07 9.89
N GLY A 310 28.13 10.77 9.54
CA GLY A 310 28.26 11.38 8.20
C GLY A 310 28.25 10.32 7.10
N VAL A 311 28.97 9.19 7.27
CA VAL A 311 28.94 8.07 6.34
C VAL A 311 27.53 7.49 6.20
N PHE A 312 26.81 7.35 7.31
CA PHE A 312 25.41 6.91 7.31
C PHE A 312 24.53 7.82 6.42
N TYR A 313 24.66 9.15 6.55
CA TYR A 313 23.88 10.09 5.71
C TYR A 313 24.29 10.07 4.23
N ALA A 314 25.55 9.79 3.94
CA ALA A 314 25.98 9.53 2.55
C ALA A 314 25.27 8.30 1.98
N LEU A 315 25.10 7.22 2.77
CA LEU A 315 24.36 6.03 2.38
C LEU A 315 22.86 6.30 2.17
N MET A 316 22.25 7.17 2.97
CA MET A 316 20.86 7.58 2.77
C MET A 316 20.69 8.38 1.48
N THR A 317 21.66 9.20 1.12
CA THR A 317 21.70 9.90 -0.18
C THR A 317 21.86 8.91 -1.34
N LEU A 318 22.72 7.89 -1.18
CA LEU A 318 22.83 6.82 -2.17
C LEU A 318 21.51 6.03 -2.32
N ASP A 319 20.81 5.73 -1.21
CA ASP A 319 19.51 5.07 -1.26
C ASP A 319 18.47 5.89 -2.05
N GLN A 320 18.47 7.22 -1.89
CA GLN A 320 17.60 8.11 -2.66
C GLN A 320 17.96 8.10 -4.16
N LEU A 321 19.24 8.16 -4.50
CA LEU A 321 19.70 8.05 -5.89
C LEU A 321 19.35 6.71 -6.53
N LEU A 322 19.46 5.61 -5.79
CA LEU A 322 19.08 4.28 -6.24
C LEU A 322 17.57 4.14 -6.44
N ARG A 323 16.75 4.81 -5.64
CA ARG A 323 15.28 4.83 -5.77
C ARG A 323 14.80 5.73 -6.90
N GLY A 324 15.52 6.81 -7.19
CA GLY A 324 15.03 7.86 -8.07
C GLY A 324 13.73 8.51 -7.56
N ASN A 325 12.88 9.03 -8.45
CA ASN A 325 11.66 9.79 -8.13
C ASN A 325 10.53 8.95 -7.49
N GLY A 326 10.84 8.15 -6.48
CA GLY A 326 9.85 7.34 -5.77
C GLY A 326 9.45 6.06 -6.49
N ALA A 327 10.21 5.63 -7.50
CA ALA A 327 10.06 4.32 -8.10
C ALA A 327 10.39 3.23 -7.08
N THR A 328 9.62 2.16 -7.07
CA THR A 328 9.92 0.96 -6.28
C THR A 328 11.06 0.15 -6.90
N GLU A 329 11.36 0.39 -8.18
CA GLU A 329 12.47 -0.21 -8.90
C GLU A 329 13.75 0.61 -8.71
N CYS A 330 14.87 -0.09 -8.61
CA CYS A 330 16.18 0.52 -8.59
C CYS A 330 16.50 1.15 -9.96
N ALA A 331 17.16 2.30 -9.95
CA ALA A 331 17.72 2.91 -11.15
C ALA A 331 18.66 1.93 -11.86
N ASP A 332 18.63 1.86 -13.18
CA ASP A 332 19.56 1.04 -13.96
C ASP A 332 20.97 1.64 -13.97
N ALA A 333 21.06 2.96 -13.89
CA ALA A 333 22.30 3.69 -13.84
C ALA A 333 22.16 4.98 -13.01
N ILE A 334 23.27 5.40 -12.38
CA ILE A 334 23.43 6.69 -11.72
C ILE A 334 24.48 7.48 -12.51
N PRO A 335 24.20 8.74 -12.89
CA PRO A 335 25.18 9.56 -13.59
C PRO A 335 26.40 9.84 -12.70
N ALA A 336 27.55 10.06 -13.33
CA ALA A 336 28.76 10.46 -12.61
C ALA A 336 28.51 11.81 -11.92
N LEU A 337 28.68 11.85 -10.59
CA LEU A 337 28.40 13.03 -9.75
C LEU A 337 29.26 13.09 -8.50
N PHE A 338 29.32 14.29 -7.93
CA PHE A 338 29.89 14.54 -6.61
C PHE A 338 28.91 15.35 -5.76
N ILE A 339 28.70 14.90 -4.54
CA ILE A 339 27.86 15.56 -3.55
C ILE A 339 28.74 15.89 -2.34
N SER A 340 28.62 17.14 -1.83
CA SER A 340 29.11 17.54 -0.53
C SER A 340 27.96 18.13 0.27
N ASP A 341 27.72 17.60 1.47
CA ASP A 341 26.56 17.98 2.26
C ASP A 341 26.87 17.98 3.76
N LYS A 342 26.10 18.79 4.48
CA LYS A 342 26.11 18.88 5.95
C LYS A 342 24.75 19.41 6.41
N PRO A 343 24.33 19.12 7.65
CA PRO A 343 23.07 19.63 8.15
C PRO A 343 23.11 21.16 8.31
N ARG A 344 21.97 21.80 8.03
CA ARG A 344 21.76 23.23 8.35
C ARG A 344 21.33 23.42 9.79
N THR A 345 20.69 22.40 10.40
CA THR A 345 20.23 22.37 11.78
C THR A 345 20.62 21.05 12.42
N HIS A 346 21.04 21.11 13.68
CA HIS A 346 21.45 19.90 14.42
C HIS A 346 20.25 19.04 14.84
N VAL A 347 19.10 19.64 15.12
CA VAL A 347 17.86 18.94 15.44
C VAL A 347 16.95 18.93 14.20
N ARG A 348 16.59 17.75 13.75
CA ARG A 348 15.71 17.49 12.63
C ARG A 348 14.72 16.41 13.05
N GLU A 349 13.60 16.84 13.58
CA GLU A 349 12.65 15.93 14.22
C GLU A 349 11.34 15.76 13.44
N LEU A 350 10.70 14.61 13.67
CA LEU A 350 9.33 14.34 13.31
C LEU A 350 8.52 14.16 14.59
N MET A 351 7.49 14.96 14.78
CA MET A 351 6.53 14.76 15.86
C MET A 351 5.42 13.82 15.39
N VAL A 352 5.15 12.81 16.19
CA VAL A 352 4.06 11.84 15.98
C VAL A 352 3.17 11.86 17.22
N ASP A 353 1.86 11.93 17.02
CA ASP A 353 0.87 12.08 18.08
C ASP A 353 -0.04 10.84 18.24
N PRO A 354 0.45 9.77 18.88
CA PRO A 354 -0.37 8.61 19.20
C PRO A 354 -1.38 8.87 20.32
N ALA A 355 -1.21 9.94 21.13
CA ALA A 355 -2.17 10.24 22.19
C ALA A 355 -3.55 10.56 21.61
N ARG A 356 -3.60 11.37 20.55
CA ARG A 356 -4.84 11.73 19.87
C ARG A 356 -5.36 10.63 18.96
N THR A 357 -4.47 9.94 18.24
CA THR A 357 -4.84 8.81 17.38
C THR A 357 -3.81 7.70 17.53
N PHE A 358 -4.23 6.57 18.12
CA PHE A 358 -3.31 5.45 18.34
C PHE A 358 -2.79 4.91 17.01
N ILE A 359 -1.47 4.78 16.93
CA ILE A 359 -0.77 4.20 15.79
C ILE A 359 -0.24 2.82 16.24
N PRO A 360 -0.59 1.71 15.56
CA PRO A 360 -0.02 0.40 15.86
C PRO A 360 1.50 0.42 15.87
N PHE A 361 2.13 -0.38 16.73
CA PHE A 361 3.59 -0.33 16.93
C PHE A 361 4.38 -0.59 15.64
N GLU A 362 3.93 -1.53 14.80
CA GLU A 362 4.60 -1.83 13.53
C GLU A 362 4.50 -0.65 12.53
N ASP A 363 3.37 0.08 12.54
CA ASP A 363 3.22 1.29 11.72
C ASP A 363 4.11 2.42 12.27
N LEU A 364 4.23 2.56 13.60
CA LEU A 364 5.14 3.52 14.23
C LEU A 364 6.60 3.22 13.86
N LYS A 365 7.02 1.95 13.90
CA LYS A 365 8.35 1.51 13.47
C LYS A 365 8.64 1.87 12.02
N ALA A 366 7.63 1.84 11.15
CA ALA A 366 7.80 2.16 9.73
C ALA A 366 8.23 3.62 9.49
N PHE A 367 8.02 4.54 10.43
CA PHE A 367 8.53 5.91 10.33
C PHE A 367 10.06 5.98 10.44
N VAL A 368 10.70 5.10 11.23
CA VAL A 368 12.14 5.18 11.51
C VAL A 368 13.00 5.09 10.23
N PRO A 369 12.84 4.09 9.34
CA PRO A 369 13.61 4.04 8.10
C PRO A 369 13.29 5.21 7.16
N GLU A 370 12.06 5.72 7.14
CA GLU A 370 11.73 6.89 6.34
C GLU A 370 12.38 8.16 6.92
N MET A 371 12.34 8.36 8.24
CA MET A 371 13.05 9.45 8.91
C MET A 371 14.55 9.42 8.60
N ALA A 372 15.18 8.25 8.69
CA ALA A 372 16.59 8.07 8.36
C ALA A 372 16.88 8.48 6.91
N ARG A 373 16.03 8.08 5.95
CA ARG A 373 16.15 8.41 4.53
C ARG A 373 16.13 9.91 4.28
N TYR A 374 15.26 10.63 5.00
CA TYR A 374 15.19 12.10 4.93
C TYR A 374 16.14 12.80 5.89
N LYS A 375 17.08 12.06 6.50
CA LYS A 375 18.11 12.55 7.41
C LYS A 375 17.54 13.23 8.67
N LEU A 376 16.34 12.87 9.09
CA LEU A 376 15.81 13.23 10.39
C LEU A 376 16.53 12.42 11.47
N ASN A 377 16.77 13.02 12.64
CA ASN A 377 17.59 12.43 13.69
C ASN A 377 16.90 12.37 15.06
N ALA A 378 15.67 12.81 15.15
CA ALA A 378 14.87 12.73 16.37
C ALA A 378 13.41 12.41 16.04
N MET A 379 12.80 11.51 16.84
CA MET A 379 11.37 11.25 16.84
C MET A 379 10.78 11.79 18.13
N HIS A 380 9.89 12.76 18.00
CA HIS A 380 9.15 13.29 19.14
C HIS A 380 7.81 12.56 19.24
N LEU A 381 7.65 11.72 20.27
CA LEU A 381 6.43 10.99 20.52
C LEU A 381 5.56 11.71 21.55
N HIS A 382 4.38 12.14 21.13
CA HIS A 382 3.38 12.70 22.02
C HIS A 382 2.50 11.58 22.59
N LEU A 383 2.96 10.96 23.69
CA LEU A 383 2.40 9.71 24.20
C LEU A 383 1.29 9.91 25.24
N VAL A 384 1.14 11.12 25.76
CA VAL A 384 0.22 11.42 26.87
C VAL A 384 -0.44 12.77 26.62
N ASP A 385 -1.77 12.78 26.62
CA ASP A 385 -2.60 13.99 26.53
C ASP A 385 -3.95 13.72 27.24
N ASP A 386 -4.83 14.70 27.29
CA ASP A 386 -6.20 14.58 27.83
C ASP A 386 -7.02 13.47 27.13
N GLN A 387 -6.69 13.16 25.87
CA GLN A 387 -7.39 12.14 25.10
C GLN A 387 -6.99 10.71 25.47
N ALA A 388 -5.72 10.45 25.76
CA ALA A 388 -5.29 9.11 26.14
C ALA A 388 -3.85 9.05 26.69
N TRP A 389 -3.60 7.97 27.43
CA TRP A 389 -2.29 7.54 27.94
C TRP A 389 -1.79 6.36 27.11
N ARG A 390 -0.67 6.53 26.41
CA ARG A 390 -0.18 5.56 25.39
C ARG A 390 1.12 4.84 25.75
N ILE A 391 1.64 4.99 26.96
CA ILE A 391 2.89 4.34 27.38
C ILE A 391 2.69 3.53 28.65
N GLU A 392 3.18 2.27 28.65
CA GLU A 392 3.15 1.40 29.82
C GLU A 392 4.01 1.95 30.95
N ILE A 393 3.41 2.05 32.15
CA ILE A 393 4.13 2.24 33.41
C ILE A 393 3.81 1.07 34.32
N LYS A 394 4.72 0.10 34.44
CA LYS A 394 4.50 -1.16 35.19
C LYS A 394 4.07 -0.92 36.65
N LYS A 395 4.52 0.19 37.26
CA LYS A 395 4.13 0.59 38.61
C LYS A 395 2.68 1.09 38.71
N TYR A 396 2.12 1.57 37.60
CA TYR A 396 0.77 2.16 37.55
C TYR A 396 -0.02 1.60 36.35
N PRO A 397 -0.38 0.30 36.36
CA PRO A 397 -1.04 -0.34 35.23
C PRO A 397 -2.40 0.29 34.89
N GLN A 398 -3.07 0.90 35.86
CA GLN A 398 -4.36 1.57 35.67
C GLN A 398 -4.31 2.66 34.59
N LEU A 399 -3.16 3.29 34.37
CA LEU A 399 -3.00 4.33 33.35
C LEU A 399 -3.25 3.79 31.94
N THR A 400 -2.80 2.57 31.65
CA THR A 400 -3.04 1.93 30.35
C THR A 400 -4.34 1.13 30.31
N GLU A 401 -4.77 0.53 31.41
CA GLU A 401 -6.02 -0.23 31.47
C GLU A 401 -7.25 0.67 31.28
N GLN A 402 -7.25 1.86 31.90
CA GLN A 402 -8.41 2.76 31.93
C GLN A 402 -8.30 3.90 30.92
N ALA A 403 -7.11 4.47 30.72
CA ALA A 403 -6.92 5.68 29.95
C ALA A 403 -6.30 5.45 28.55
N SER A 404 -6.15 4.20 28.10
CA SER A 404 -5.61 3.91 26.76
C SER A 404 -6.68 3.85 25.65
N SER A 405 -7.94 4.17 25.95
CA SER A 405 -9.02 4.16 24.97
C SER A 405 -9.69 5.52 24.87
N ARG A 406 -10.05 5.91 23.67
CA ARG A 406 -10.83 7.11 23.38
C ARG A 406 -12.08 6.73 22.57
N TRP A 407 -13.21 7.30 22.91
CA TRP A 407 -14.40 7.29 22.06
C TRP A 407 -14.28 8.45 21.06
N GLY A 408 -14.41 8.18 19.78
CA GLY A 408 -14.45 9.22 18.76
C GLY A 408 -15.65 10.15 18.97
N GLN A 409 -15.48 11.44 18.76
CA GLN A 409 -16.57 12.43 18.85
C GLN A 409 -17.56 12.35 17.68
N ASP A 410 -17.17 11.69 16.59
CA ASP A 410 -18.02 11.44 15.43
C ASP A 410 -18.51 10.00 15.51
N ASP A 411 -19.77 9.75 15.20
CA ASP A 411 -20.53 8.47 15.26
C ASP A 411 -19.87 7.23 14.61
N ILE A 412 -18.59 7.27 14.34
CA ILE A 412 -17.79 6.15 13.90
C ILE A 412 -17.30 5.42 15.15
N GLN A 413 -18.01 4.37 15.54
CA GLN A 413 -17.70 3.44 16.64
C GLN A 413 -16.38 2.67 16.39
N MET A 414 -15.24 3.35 16.38
CA MET A 414 -13.94 2.73 16.46
C MET A 414 -13.28 3.13 17.77
N PRO A 415 -13.16 2.21 18.74
CA PRO A 415 -12.38 2.50 19.92
C PRO A 415 -10.90 2.59 19.50
N TYR A 416 -10.36 3.78 19.44
CA TYR A 416 -8.91 3.99 19.33
C TYR A 416 -8.25 3.56 20.63
N LYS A 417 -8.15 2.23 20.83
CA LYS A 417 -7.55 1.64 22.02
C LYS A 417 -6.16 1.11 21.72
N GLY A 418 -5.20 1.44 22.56
CA GLY A 418 -3.86 0.89 22.48
C GLY A 418 -2.85 1.70 23.29
N TYR A 419 -1.73 1.08 23.56
CA TYR A 419 -0.57 1.68 24.21
C TYR A 419 0.68 0.93 23.77
N TYR A 420 1.84 1.51 24.03
CA TYR A 420 3.13 0.88 23.78
C TYR A 420 3.70 0.31 25.06
N THR A 421 4.20 -0.92 25.02
CA THR A 421 4.91 -1.54 26.14
C THR A 421 6.31 -0.96 26.26
N GLN A 422 6.93 -1.13 27.43
CA GLN A 422 8.34 -0.72 27.59
C GLN A 422 9.29 -1.52 26.69
N GLU A 423 8.96 -2.78 26.39
CA GLU A 423 9.70 -3.61 25.46
C GLU A 423 9.65 -3.04 24.03
N GLN A 424 8.45 -2.67 23.55
CA GLN A 424 8.27 -2.01 22.27
C GLN A 424 9.04 -0.68 22.19
N MET A 425 9.03 0.11 23.26
CA MET A 425 9.79 1.36 23.28
C MET A 425 11.31 1.13 23.25
N ARG A 426 11.83 0.06 23.88
CA ARG A 426 13.24 -0.33 23.75
C ARG A 426 13.60 -0.83 22.35
N GLU A 427 12.67 -1.50 21.68
CA GLU A 427 12.86 -1.95 20.30
C GLU A 427 12.90 -0.77 19.31
N LEU A 428 12.12 0.29 19.58
CA LEU A 428 12.05 1.47 18.73
C LEU A 428 13.34 2.29 18.79
N VAL A 429 14.02 2.35 19.95
CA VAL A 429 15.27 3.08 20.20
C VAL A 429 16.50 2.26 19.82
#